data_3de979488ad784f17155fd32033a18d8
#
_entry.id   3de979488ad784f17155fd32033a18d8
#
_cell.length_a   1.000
_cell.length_b   1.000
_cell.length_c   1.000
_cell.angle_alpha   90.00
_cell.angle_beta   90.00
_cell.angle_gamma   90.00
#
_symmetry.space_group_name_H-M   'P 1'
#
loop_
_entity.id
_entity.type
_entity.pdbx_description
1 polymer ?
#
loop_
_entity_poly.entity_id
_entity_poly.type
_entity_poly.pdbx_seq_one_letter_code
_entity_poly.pdbx_strand_id
1 'polypeptide(L)'
;MNQVAAYRDRGYAIVRGVFSKDEIKRIGEAIDAVHAEGVAHGRPFRHGNLFYNVRAGEDGTPIVPMVQWPSYHNRVLDSVRLDPRWLDLLAPLIGTDLKQIINQLHWKAPGSKGDFAWHQDSRFRKPDAAYRNLGESYIQTGLAIDQHTRASGAMRMIPNSHRAGPLALDTSTEVLGTEMSDDWLRDAGIDPADVIDLEMEPGDIAMWNPYLVHGSGRNSADHQRRLYINGYVRAQDCDRGEWAFRDGKPVPLGPEPVLVHYEALHENPEPHYV
;
A
#
# COMPACT_ATOMS: atom_id res chain seq x y z
N MET A 1 -12.17 9.57 19.39
CA MET A 1 -13.08 8.86 18.45
C MET A 1 -12.46 7.46 18.25
N ASN A 2 -13.25 6.40 18.36
CA ASN A 2 -12.80 5.02 18.10
C ASN A 2 -12.39 4.92 16.61
N GLN A 3 -11.34 4.14 16.30
CA GLN A 3 -10.81 3.99 14.92
C GLN A 3 -11.89 3.55 13.90
N VAL A 4 -12.82 2.69 14.29
CA VAL A 4 -13.93 2.25 13.44
C VAL A 4 -14.85 3.42 13.07
N ALA A 5 -15.20 4.24 14.05
CA ALA A 5 -16.04 5.43 13.83
C ALA A 5 -15.30 6.47 12.96
N ALA A 6 -14.01 6.68 13.21
CA ALA A 6 -13.20 7.59 12.39
C ALA A 6 -13.10 7.12 10.93
N TYR A 7 -12.86 5.82 10.71
CA TYR A 7 -12.80 5.22 9.38
C TYR A 7 -14.13 5.38 8.62
N ARG A 8 -15.26 5.05 9.27
CA ARG A 8 -16.59 5.18 8.65
C ARG A 8 -16.96 6.60 8.32
N ASP A 9 -16.59 7.54 9.20
CA ASP A 9 -16.92 8.95 9.01
C ASP A 9 -16.02 9.62 7.97
N ARG A 10 -14.70 9.49 8.11
CA ARG A 10 -13.73 10.26 7.32
C ARG A 10 -13.16 9.49 6.13
N GLY A 11 -13.38 8.18 6.06
CA GLY A 11 -12.79 7.28 5.06
C GLY A 11 -11.37 6.84 5.42
N TYR A 12 -10.83 7.25 6.58
CA TYR A 12 -9.53 6.82 7.09
C TYR A 12 -9.47 6.84 8.62
N ALA A 13 -8.50 6.12 9.16
CA ALA A 13 -8.13 6.19 10.57
C ALA A 13 -6.62 5.99 10.73
N ILE A 14 -6.03 6.57 11.79
CA ILE A 14 -4.66 6.28 12.23
C ILE A 14 -4.76 5.62 13.60
N VAL A 15 -4.10 4.48 13.75
CA VAL A 15 -3.95 3.78 15.02
C VAL A 15 -2.51 3.92 15.47
N ARG A 16 -2.31 4.57 16.60
CA ARG A 16 -0.99 4.95 17.08
C ARG A 16 -0.31 3.83 17.85
N GLY A 17 1.01 3.66 17.64
CA GLY A 17 1.87 2.81 18.45
C GLY A 17 1.48 1.33 18.45
N VAL A 18 0.97 0.80 17.35
CA VAL A 18 0.55 -0.61 17.24
C VAL A 18 1.74 -1.55 17.31
N PHE A 19 2.84 -1.18 16.67
CA PHE A 19 4.10 -1.90 16.74
C PHE A 19 5.13 -1.13 17.58
N SER A 20 5.84 -1.84 18.44
CA SER A 20 6.89 -1.28 19.29
C SER A 20 8.13 -0.88 18.48
N LYS A 21 8.99 -0.05 19.06
CA LYS A 21 10.25 0.37 18.43
C LYS A 21 11.15 -0.81 18.06
N ASP A 22 11.21 -1.84 18.91
CA ASP A 22 12.04 -3.02 18.66
C ASP A 22 11.48 -3.89 17.52
N GLU A 23 10.14 -3.99 17.41
CA GLU A 23 9.50 -4.64 16.28
C GLU A 23 9.77 -3.88 14.98
N ILE A 24 9.60 -2.56 14.99
CA ILE A 24 9.86 -1.71 13.83
C ILE A 24 11.32 -1.77 13.40
N LYS A 25 12.26 -1.85 14.33
CA LYS A 25 13.68 -2.05 13.99
C LYS A 25 13.89 -3.36 13.22
N ARG A 26 13.34 -4.49 13.72
CA ARG A 26 13.46 -5.80 13.03
C ARG A 26 12.76 -5.81 11.68
N ILE A 27 11.61 -5.18 11.58
CA ILE A 27 10.87 -5.04 10.32
C ILE A 27 11.67 -4.18 9.34
N GLY A 28 12.25 -3.07 9.82
CA GLY A 28 13.10 -2.18 9.02
C GLY A 28 14.32 -2.91 8.44
N GLU A 29 15.01 -3.72 9.25
CA GLU A 29 16.14 -4.57 8.80
C GLU A 29 15.71 -5.57 7.72
N ALA A 30 14.54 -6.19 7.86
CA ALA A 30 13.98 -7.09 6.84
C ALA A 30 13.64 -6.35 5.53
N ILE A 31 13.11 -5.13 5.65
CA ILE A 31 12.80 -4.26 4.51
C ILE A 31 14.08 -3.83 3.79
N ASP A 32 15.14 -3.48 4.54
CA ASP A 32 16.43 -3.10 3.96
C ASP A 32 17.08 -4.27 3.20
N ALA A 33 16.93 -5.50 3.70
CA ALA A 33 17.39 -6.70 2.99
C ALA A 33 16.66 -6.90 1.66
N VAL A 34 15.32 -6.72 1.63
CA VAL A 34 14.52 -6.77 0.40
C VAL A 34 14.92 -5.65 -0.57
N HIS A 35 15.20 -4.45 -0.07
CA HIS A 35 15.67 -3.35 -0.91
C HIS A 35 17.04 -3.67 -1.54
N ALA A 36 17.98 -4.19 -0.76
CA ALA A 36 19.30 -4.57 -1.25
C ALA A 36 19.22 -5.66 -2.33
N GLU A 37 18.30 -6.63 -2.20
CA GLU A 37 18.03 -7.63 -3.23
C GLU A 37 17.52 -6.97 -4.53
N GLY A 38 16.57 -6.04 -4.42
CA GLY A 38 16.09 -5.28 -5.57
C GLY A 38 17.20 -4.49 -6.27
N VAL A 39 18.09 -3.83 -5.50
CA VAL A 39 19.27 -3.13 -6.05
C VAL A 39 20.20 -4.11 -6.78
N ALA A 40 20.41 -5.31 -6.23
CA ALA A 40 21.27 -6.33 -6.84
C ALA A 40 20.73 -6.85 -8.17
N HIS A 41 19.40 -6.85 -8.38
CA HIS A 41 18.82 -7.16 -9.69
C HIS A 41 19.18 -6.12 -10.76
N GLY A 42 19.40 -4.85 -10.40
CA GLY A 42 19.82 -3.77 -11.30
C GLY A 42 18.78 -3.35 -12.34
N ARG A 43 17.71 -4.10 -12.51
CA ARG A 43 16.57 -3.86 -13.43
C ARG A 43 15.31 -4.55 -12.91
N PRO A 44 14.11 -4.21 -13.42
CA PRO A 44 12.87 -4.82 -12.94
C PRO A 44 12.91 -6.35 -13.01
N PHE A 45 12.52 -6.99 -11.91
CA PHE A 45 12.53 -8.44 -11.78
C PHE A 45 11.17 -8.92 -11.27
N ARG A 46 10.68 -10.03 -11.81
CA ARG A 46 9.39 -10.62 -11.44
C ARG A 46 9.51 -12.13 -11.24
N HIS A 47 8.80 -12.62 -10.23
CA HIS A 47 8.50 -14.03 -10.05
C HIS A 47 7.05 -14.14 -9.55
N GLY A 48 6.13 -14.51 -10.42
CA GLY A 48 4.70 -14.47 -10.11
C GLY A 48 4.27 -13.06 -9.66
N ASN A 49 3.63 -12.95 -8.50
CA ASN A 49 3.23 -11.67 -7.94
C ASN A 49 4.36 -10.91 -7.19
N LEU A 50 5.49 -11.56 -6.87
CA LEU A 50 6.67 -10.84 -6.41
C LEU A 50 7.22 -9.99 -7.56
N PHE A 51 7.38 -8.69 -7.30
CA PHE A 51 7.90 -7.77 -8.30
C PHE A 51 8.78 -6.69 -7.66
N TYR A 52 10.03 -6.61 -8.10
CA TYR A 52 10.95 -5.52 -7.80
C TYR A 52 10.84 -4.46 -8.89
N ASN A 53 10.26 -3.30 -8.56
CA ASN A 53 10.25 -2.15 -9.46
C ASN A 53 11.60 -1.43 -9.32
N VAL A 54 12.54 -1.77 -10.18
CA VAL A 54 13.87 -1.18 -10.22
C VAL A 54 13.92 -0.15 -11.33
N ARG A 55 14.40 1.06 -11.01
CA ARG A 55 14.52 2.17 -11.96
C ARG A 55 15.95 2.71 -11.93
N ALA A 56 16.38 3.36 -13.00
CA ALA A 56 17.63 4.11 -12.99
C ALA A 56 17.43 5.44 -12.22
N GLY A 57 18.31 5.70 -11.26
CA GLY A 57 18.43 7.02 -10.64
C GLY A 57 19.01 8.05 -11.59
N GLU A 58 19.07 9.31 -11.16
CA GLU A 58 19.61 10.41 -11.99
C GLU A 58 21.10 10.20 -12.35
N ASP A 59 21.84 9.53 -11.49
CA ASP A 59 23.26 9.18 -11.67
C ASP A 59 23.46 7.79 -12.30
N GLY A 60 22.37 7.13 -12.72
CA GLY A 60 22.37 5.78 -13.28
C GLY A 60 22.43 4.65 -12.26
N THR A 61 22.47 4.95 -10.96
CA THR A 61 22.41 3.90 -9.91
C THR A 61 21.01 3.29 -9.83
N PRO A 62 20.88 1.97 -9.56
CA PRO A 62 19.58 1.36 -9.36
C PRO A 62 18.86 1.93 -8.13
N ILE A 63 17.62 2.32 -8.29
CA ILE A 63 16.71 2.68 -7.21
C ILE A 63 15.52 1.73 -7.19
N VAL A 64 15.00 1.41 -5.98
CA VAL A 64 13.88 0.50 -5.78
C VAL A 64 12.75 1.25 -5.06
N PRO A 65 11.91 2.00 -5.78
CA PRO A 65 10.84 2.76 -5.15
C PRO A 65 9.72 1.89 -4.59
N MET A 66 9.56 0.66 -5.10
CA MET A 66 8.49 -0.24 -4.71
C MET A 66 8.87 -1.71 -4.91
N VAL A 67 8.45 -2.56 -3.97
CA VAL A 67 8.44 -4.02 -4.15
C VAL A 67 7.03 -4.54 -3.87
N GLN A 68 6.50 -5.37 -4.75
CA GLN A 68 5.21 -6.06 -4.55
C GLN A 68 5.46 -7.47 -4.03
N TRP A 69 4.64 -7.91 -3.10
CA TRP A 69 4.63 -9.24 -2.50
C TRP A 69 5.98 -9.72 -1.93
N PRO A 70 6.71 -8.85 -1.18
CA PRO A 70 7.99 -9.23 -0.58
C PRO A 70 7.84 -10.34 0.47
N SER A 71 6.64 -10.55 1.00
CA SER A 71 6.35 -11.58 2.01
C SER A 71 6.57 -13.01 1.50
N TYR A 72 6.60 -13.24 0.20
CA TYR A 72 6.94 -14.56 -0.35
C TYR A 72 8.39 -14.96 -0.06
N HIS A 73 9.31 -14.00 -0.09
CA HIS A 73 10.74 -14.25 0.10
C HIS A 73 11.25 -13.85 1.49
N ASN A 74 10.48 -13.09 2.25
CA ASN A 74 10.89 -12.62 3.57
C ASN A 74 9.91 -13.05 4.65
N ARG A 75 10.35 -13.99 5.53
CA ARG A 75 9.53 -14.55 6.60
C ARG A 75 9.13 -13.54 7.67
N VAL A 76 9.94 -12.51 7.92
CA VAL A 76 9.58 -11.44 8.85
C VAL A 76 8.39 -10.67 8.31
N LEU A 77 8.42 -10.31 7.03
CA LEU A 77 7.31 -9.60 6.37
C LEU A 77 6.06 -10.48 6.25
N ASP A 78 6.21 -11.79 6.02
CA ASP A 78 5.06 -12.71 6.06
C ASP A 78 4.44 -12.79 7.46
N SER A 79 5.25 -12.85 8.51
CA SER A 79 4.73 -12.83 9.88
C SER A 79 4.02 -11.52 10.22
N VAL A 80 4.51 -10.38 9.72
CA VAL A 80 3.88 -9.07 9.92
C VAL A 80 2.50 -9.01 9.26
N ARG A 81 2.36 -9.47 8.00
CA ARG A 81 1.06 -9.45 7.31
C ARG A 81 0.01 -10.33 7.98
N LEU A 82 0.43 -11.32 8.78
CA LEU A 82 -0.41 -12.27 9.51
C LEU A 82 -0.55 -11.93 11.00
N ASP A 83 0.02 -10.82 11.44
CA ASP A 83 -0.05 -10.42 12.85
C ASP A 83 -1.52 -10.25 13.30
N PRO A 84 -1.94 -10.84 14.44
CA PRO A 84 -3.33 -10.80 14.89
C PRO A 84 -3.85 -9.37 15.11
N ARG A 85 -2.97 -8.40 15.35
CA ARG A 85 -3.36 -6.98 15.49
C ARG A 85 -4.04 -6.45 14.22
N TRP A 86 -3.70 -6.96 13.03
CA TRP A 86 -4.45 -6.63 11.81
C TRP A 86 -5.89 -7.11 11.89
N LEU A 87 -6.10 -8.35 12.34
CA LEU A 87 -7.44 -8.89 12.48
C LEU A 87 -8.27 -8.09 13.49
N ASP A 88 -7.67 -7.72 14.63
CA ASP A 88 -8.32 -6.89 15.66
C ASP A 88 -8.77 -5.52 15.10
N LEU A 89 -7.98 -4.93 14.21
CA LEU A 89 -8.30 -3.65 13.58
C LEU A 89 -9.35 -3.77 12.48
N LEU A 90 -9.30 -4.83 11.70
CA LEU A 90 -10.09 -5.00 10.47
C LEU A 90 -11.42 -5.72 10.70
N ALA A 91 -11.47 -6.70 11.62
CA ALA A 91 -12.66 -7.52 11.83
C ALA A 91 -13.94 -6.72 12.16
N PRO A 92 -13.88 -5.63 12.94
CA PRO A 92 -15.07 -4.80 13.19
C PRO A 92 -15.63 -4.09 11.93
N LEU A 93 -14.87 -4.05 10.85
CA LEU A 93 -15.23 -3.40 9.59
C LEU A 93 -15.58 -4.40 8.48
N ILE A 94 -14.74 -5.44 8.29
CA ILE A 94 -14.83 -6.35 7.14
C ILE A 94 -14.90 -7.84 7.52
N GLY A 95 -15.05 -8.17 8.81
CA GLY A 95 -15.17 -9.56 9.28
C GLY A 95 -13.83 -10.27 9.44
N THR A 96 -13.89 -11.57 9.74
CA THR A 96 -12.72 -12.37 10.17
C THR A 96 -12.12 -13.24 9.06
N ASP A 97 -12.83 -13.38 7.92
CA ASP A 97 -12.37 -14.10 6.74
C ASP A 97 -11.83 -13.12 5.73
N LEU A 98 -10.50 -12.99 5.71
CA LEU A 98 -9.81 -11.95 4.95
C LEU A 98 -8.85 -12.55 3.93
N LYS A 99 -8.97 -12.08 2.70
CA LYS A 99 -7.93 -12.22 1.68
C LYS A 99 -7.10 -10.94 1.61
N GLN A 100 -5.88 -11.06 1.16
CA GLN A 100 -4.98 -9.96 0.89
C GLN A 100 -4.75 -9.85 -0.60
N ILE A 101 -4.88 -8.64 -1.13
CA ILE A 101 -4.71 -8.35 -2.56
C ILE A 101 -3.59 -7.34 -2.82
N ILE A 102 -3.09 -6.69 -1.78
CA ILE A 102 -1.92 -5.82 -1.81
C ILE A 102 -0.98 -6.21 -0.68
N ASN A 103 0.29 -6.37 -1.03
CA ASN A 103 1.40 -6.52 -0.12
C ASN A 103 2.59 -5.80 -0.77
N GLN A 104 2.89 -4.57 -0.34
CA GLN A 104 3.83 -3.70 -1.02
C GLN A 104 4.72 -2.96 -0.04
N LEU A 105 5.97 -2.77 -0.43
CA LEU A 105 6.91 -1.86 0.22
C LEU A 105 7.11 -0.64 -0.67
N HIS A 106 7.00 0.53 -0.08
CA HIS A 106 7.26 1.80 -0.76
C HIS A 106 8.41 2.53 -0.07
N TRP A 107 9.37 3.01 -0.86
CA TRP A 107 10.49 3.83 -0.41
C TRP A 107 10.47 5.20 -1.02
N LYS A 108 10.79 6.18 -0.19
CA LYS A 108 11.18 7.50 -0.65
C LYS A 108 12.53 7.83 -0.01
N ALA A 109 13.60 7.69 -0.78
CA ALA A 109 14.93 8.11 -0.35
C ALA A 109 14.98 9.62 -0.12
N PRO A 110 15.92 10.15 0.70
CA PRO A 110 16.14 11.57 0.83
C PRO A 110 16.34 12.25 -0.54
N GLY A 111 15.64 13.35 -0.77
CA GLY A 111 15.70 14.10 -2.03
C GLY A 111 15.00 13.43 -3.22
N SER A 112 14.35 12.27 -3.04
CA SER A 112 13.70 11.57 -4.16
C SER A 112 12.49 12.35 -4.70
N LYS A 113 12.37 12.35 -6.04
CA LYS A 113 11.25 12.94 -6.78
C LYS A 113 10.08 11.96 -6.96
N GLY A 114 10.00 10.91 -6.13
CA GLY A 114 9.02 9.83 -6.23
C GLY A 114 7.64 10.25 -5.73
N ASP A 115 6.98 11.13 -6.47
CA ASP A 115 5.61 11.55 -6.19
C ASP A 115 4.62 10.43 -6.56
N PHE A 116 3.47 10.43 -5.88
CA PHE A 116 2.29 9.66 -6.27
C PHE A 116 1.16 10.65 -6.52
N ALA A 117 0.74 10.79 -7.77
CA ALA A 117 -0.37 11.66 -8.15
C ALA A 117 -1.64 11.32 -7.35
N TRP A 118 -2.57 12.28 -7.28
CA TRP A 118 -3.88 12.06 -6.67
C TRP A 118 -4.61 10.91 -7.35
N HIS A 119 -5.13 9.97 -6.55
CA HIS A 119 -5.85 8.79 -7.04
C HIS A 119 -6.77 8.20 -5.99
N GLN A 120 -7.57 7.25 -6.43
CA GLN A 120 -8.32 6.32 -5.60
C GLN A 120 -7.76 4.91 -5.85
N ASP A 121 -7.54 4.10 -4.81
CA ASP A 121 -7.03 2.72 -4.95
C ASP A 121 -7.99 1.82 -5.73
N SER A 122 -9.28 2.14 -5.73
CA SER A 122 -10.32 1.41 -6.47
C SER A 122 -10.01 1.26 -7.96
N ARG A 123 -9.30 2.22 -8.58
CA ARG A 123 -8.91 2.17 -9.99
C ARG A 123 -8.08 0.93 -10.36
N PHE A 124 -7.31 0.41 -9.38
CA PHE A 124 -6.42 -0.73 -9.57
C PHE A 124 -7.11 -2.08 -9.26
N ARG A 125 -8.36 -2.09 -8.83
CA ARG A 125 -9.12 -3.30 -8.49
C ARG A 125 -9.83 -3.82 -9.72
N LYS A 126 -9.09 -4.55 -10.57
CA LYS A 126 -9.56 -5.06 -11.86
C LYS A 126 -9.42 -6.59 -11.93
N PRO A 127 -10.26 -7.30 -12.69
CA PRO A 127 -11.50 -6.79 -13.30
C PRO A 127 -12.55 -6.47 -12.23
N ASP A 128 -13.45 -5.53 -12.50
CA ASP A 128 -14.46 -5.08 -11.54
C ASP A 128 -15.31 -6.24 -11.01
N ALA A 129 -15.62 -7.21 -11.86
CA ALA A 129 -16.41 -8.39 -11.51
C ALA A 129 -15.78 -9.27 -10.40
N ALA A 130 -14.46 -9.17 -10.20
CA ALA A 130 -13.77 -9.92 -9.16
C ALA A 130 -13.94 -9.32 -7.75
N TYR A 131 -14.49 -8.10 -7.65
CA TYR A 131 -14.63 -7.36 -6.39
C TYR A 131 -16.08 -6.91 -6.19
N ARG A 132 -16.70 -7.39 -5.12
CA ARG A 132 -18.06 -7.02 -4.73
C ARG A 132 -18.02 -6.08 -3.53
N ASN A 133 -18.92 -5.10 -3.49
CA ASN A 133 -19.06 -4.16 -2.36
C ASN A 133 -17.72 -3.48 -1.97
N LEU A 134 -16.90 -3.12 -2.94
CA LEU A 134 -15.49 -2.72 -2.73
C LEU A 134 -15.31 -1.67 -1.63
N GLY A 135 -16.18 -0.66 -1.56
CA GLY A 135 -16.11 0.38 -0.55
C GLY A 135 -16.36 -0.08 0.89
N GLU A 136 -17.04 -1.24 1.07
CA GLU A 136 -17.40 -1.80 2.37
C GLU A 136 -16.66 -3.11 2.69
N SER A 137 -16.01 -3.70 1.68
CA SER A 137 -15.34 -5.00 1.80
C SER A 137 -13.84 -4.91 1.80
N TYR A 138 -13.24 -3.81 1.36
CA TYR A 138 -11.82 -3.63 1.21
C TYR A 138 -11.28 -2.48 2.06
N ILE A 139 -10.16 -2.72 2.71
CA ILE A 139 -9.41 -1.72 3.47
C ILE A 139 -7.95 -1.77 3.07
N GLN A 140 -7.43 -0.64 2.62
CA GLN A 140 -6.00 -0.46 2.47
C GLN A 140 -5.40 -0.04 3.80
N THR A 141 -4.23 -0.58 4.13
CA THR A 141 -3.50 -0.27 5.36
C THR A 141 -2.04 0.06 5.05
N GLY A 142 -1.41 0.84 5.91
CA GLY A 142 0.01 1.14 5.82
C GLY A 142 0.65 1.24 7.20
N LEU A 143 1.68 0.43 7.44
CA LEU A 143 2.53 0.48 8.63
C LEU A 143 3.69 1.43 8.37
N ALA A 144 3.80 2.49 9.17
CA ALA A 144 4.92 3.42 9.13
C ALA A 144 6.17 2.77 9.74
N ILE A 145 7.24 2.69 8.95
CA ILE A 145 8.54 2.18 9.39
C ILE A 145 9.42 3.33 9.87
N ASP A 146 9.34 4.45 9.19
CA ASP A 146 10.02 5.69 9.55
C ASP A 146 9.01 6.76 9.94
N GLN A 147 9.48 7.91 10.39
CA GLN A 147 8.60 9.06 10.64
C GLN A 147 8.06 9.60 9.31
N HIS A 148 6.76 9.80 9.24
CA HIS A 148 6.06 10.38 8.11
C HIS A 148 5.65 11.80 8.44
N THR A 149 6.27 12.76 7.78
CA THR A 149 5.94 14.18 7.83
C THR A 149 5.70 14.71 6.42
N ARG A 150 5.11 15.89 6.31
CA ARG A 150 5.00 16.54 4.99
C ARG A 150 6.34 16.61 4.26
N ALA A 151 7.41 16.94 4.97
CA ALA A 151 8.76 17.04 4.40
C ALA A 151 9.29 15.69 3.90
N SER A 152 9.02 14.58 4.61
CA SER A 152 9.43 13.23 4.17
C SER A 152 8.50 12.61 3.13
N GLY A 153 7.53 13.38 2.61
CA GLY A 153 6.57 12.91 1.61
C GLY A 153 5.52 11.98 2.19
N ALA A 154 4.98 12.29 3.38
CA ALA A 154 3.82 11.61 3.95
C ALA A 154 2.67 11.56 2.95
N MET A 155 1.79 10.57 3.11
CA MET A 155 0.55 10.53 2.35
C MET A 155 -0.28 11.78 2.65
N ARG A 156 -0.96 12.27 1.64
CA ARG A 156 -1.93 13.37 1.72
C ARG A 156 -3.29 12.81 1.33
N MET A 157 -4.32 13.21 2.04
CA MET A 157 -5.67 12.66 1.88
C MET A 157 -6.71 13.76 1.87
N ILE A 158 -7.84 13.45 1.24
CA ILE A 158 -9.05 14.29 1.28
C ILE A 158 -10.08 13.58 2.16
N PRO A 159 -10.27 13.99 3.42
CA PRO A 159 -11.28 13.40 4.29
C PRO A 159 -12.67 13.46 3.64
N ASN A 160 -13.48 12.42 3.85
CA ASN A 160 -14.82 12.27 3.31
C ASN A 160 -14.94 12.05 1.79
N SER A 161 -13.87 12.17 1.00
CA SER A 161 -13.92 11.99 -0.46
C SER A 161 -14.41 10.60 -0.89
N HIS A 162 -14.26 9.58 -0.03
CA HIS A 162 -14.75 8.22 -0.27
C HIS A 162 -16.28 8.15 -0.43
N ARG A 163 -17.03 9.12 0.11
CA ARG A 163 -18.50 9.17 0.03
C ARG A 163 -19.01 9.46 -1.38
N ALA A 164 -18.17 10.03 -2.24
CA ALA A 164 -18.48 10.24 -3.64
C ALA A 164 -18.43 8.95 -4.47
N GLY A 165 -17.93 7.84 -3.89
CA GLY A 165 -17.69 6.60 -4.63
C GLY A 165 -16.57 6.74 -5.66
N PRO A 166 -16.61 5.96 -6.76
CA PRO A 166 -15.60 6.04 -7.80
C PRO A 166 -15.71 7.37 -8.56
N LEU A 167 -14.62 8.13 -8.57
CA LEU A 167 -14.50 9.34 -9.37
C LEU A 167 -14.03 8.98 -10.78
N ALA A 168 -14.52 9.74 -11.77
CA ALA A 168 -14.05 9.65 -13.16
C ALA A 168 -12.67 10.32 -13.26
N LEU A 169 -11.64 9.60 -12.79
CA LEU A 169 -10.27 10.07 -12.84
C LEU A 169 -9.64 9.71 -14.17
N ASP A 170 -8.77 10.55 -14.69
CA ASP A 170 -7.94 10.19 -15.84
C ASP A 170 -7.07 8.98 -15.43
N THR A 171 -7.42 7.82 -16.00
CA THR A 171 -6.72 6.55 -15.75
C THR A 171 -5.58 6.32 -16.71
N SER A 172 -5.33 7.23 -17.66
CA SER A 172 -4.28 7.14 -18.66
C SER A 172 -2.90 7.45 -18.09
N THR A 173 -2.83 8.17 -16.95
CA THR A 173 -1.56 8.57 -16.33
C THR A 173 -1.07 7.54 -15.32
N GLU A 174 0.23 7.26 -15.36
CA GLU A 174 0.91 6.50 -14.31
C GLU A 174 0.86 7.30 -13.01
N VAL A 175 0.46 6.66 -11.89
CA VAL A 175 0.36 7.33 -10.58
C VAL A 175 1.73 7.52 -9.96
N LEU A 176 2.58 6.48 -10.03
CA LEU A 176 3.93 6.50 -9.49
C LEU A 176 4.86 7.32 -10.38
N GLY A 177 5.46 8.36 -9.82
CA GLY A 177 6.38 9.25 -10.52
C GLY A 177 5.71 10.44 -11.21
N THR A 178 4.38 10.53 -11.12
CA THR A 178 3.62 11.68 -11.62
C THR A 178 3.45 12.70 -10.51
N GLU A 179 3.77 13.95 -10.80
CA GLU A 179 3.68 15.06 -9.84
C GLU A 179 2.25 15.28 -9.37
N MET A 180 2.09 15.56 -8.07
CA MET A 180 0.80 15.95 -7.51
C MET A 180 0.44 17.37 -7.97
N SER A 181 -0.74 17.53 -8.58
CA SER A 181 -1.26 18.83 -8.99
C SER A 181 -2.55 19.16 -8.25
N ASP A 182 -2.62 20.33 -7.65
CA ASP A 182 -3.84 20.84 -7.03
C ASP A 182 -4.91 21.21 -8.09
N ASP A 183 -4.51 21.47 -9.34
CA ASP A 183 -5.45 21.70 -10.43
C ASP A 183 -6.32 20.47 -10.71
N TRP A 184 -5.70 19.28 -10.61
CA TRP A 184 -6.44 18.03 -10.69
C TRP A 184 -7.55 17.92 -9.61
N LEU A 185 -7.28 18.37 -8.38
CA LEU A 185 -8.31 18.40 -7.33
C LEU A 185 -9.45 19.36 -7.69
N ARG A 186 -9.12 20.55 -8.19
CA ARG A 186 -10.11 21.55 -8.61
C ARG A 186 -10.98 21.04 -9.76
N ASP A 187 -10.37 20.37 -10.74
CA ASP A 187 -11.06 19.75 -11.87
C ASP A 187 -12.01 18.63 -11.41
N ALA A 188 -11.65 17.91 -10.36
CA ALA A 188 -12.47 16.91 -9.69
C ALA A 188 -13.54 17.51 -8.75
N GLY A 189 -13.63 18.85 -8.63
CA GLY A 189 -14.55 19.53 -7.73
C GLY A 189 -14.16 19.47 -6.24
N ILE A 190 -12.89 19.23 -5.95
CA ILE A 190 -12.35 19.11 -4.59
C ILE A 190 -11.56 20.38 -4.27
N ASP A 191 -11.83 21.00 -3.10
CA ASP A 191 -11.05 22.12 -2.62
C ASP A 191 -9.68 21.65 -2.11
N PRO A 192 -8.55 22.14 -2.64
CA PRO A 192 -7.22 21.84 -2.11
C PRO A 192 -7.03 22.20 -0.63
N ALA A 193 -7.84 23.09 -0.09
CA ALA A 193 -7.81 23.44 1.35
C ALA A 193 -8.29 22.29 2.26
N ASP A 194 -9.04 21.30 1.72
CA ASP A 194 -9.49 20.12 2.45
C ASP A 194 -8.39 19.05 2.60
N VAL A 195 -7.24 19.23 1.95
CA VAL A 195 -6.13 18.30 2.00
C VAL A 195 -5.49 18.28 3.38
N ILE A 196 -5.32 17.09 3.93
CA ILE A 196 -4.55 16.86 5.15
C ILE A 196 -3.28 16.06 4.87
N ASP A 197 -2.23 16.31 5.64
CA ASP A 197 -1.05 15.46 5.68
C ASP A 197 -1.25 14.34 6.70
N LEU A 198 -0.98 13.09 6.29
CA LEU A 198 -1.11 11.91 7.15
C LEU A 198 0.21 11.68 7.90
N GLU A 199 0.43 12.47 8.95
CA GLU A 199 1.65 12.35 9.77
C GLU A 199 1.57 11.14 10.69
N MET A 200 2.64 10.32 10.68
CA MET A 200 2.75 9.09 11.45
C MET A 200 4.13 8.94 12.07
N GLU A 201 4.16 8.35 13.25
CA GLU A 201 5.38 7.87 13.90
C GLU A 201 5.65 6.40 13.53
N PRO A 202 6.91 5.92 13.63
CA PRO A 202 7.23 4.52 13.44
C PRO A 202 6.38 3.61 14.33
N GLY A 203 5.71 2.62 13.74
CA GLY A 203 4.79 1.71 14.44
C GLY A 203 3.32 2.11 14.39
N ASP A 204 3.00 3.27 13.83
CA ASP A 204 1.63 3.66 13.56
C ASP A 204 1.08 2.92 12.34
N ILE A 205 -0.23 2.65 12.34
CA ILE A 205 -0.95 2.10 11.20
C ILE A 205 -1.98 3.12 10.70
N ALA A 206 -1.91 3.43 9.41
CA ALA A 206 -3.00 4.08 8.70
C ALA A 206 -3.92 3.03 8.07
N MET A 207 -5.23 3.31 8.05
CA MET A 207 -6.25 2.54 7.34
C MET A 207 -7.05 3.50 6.48
N TRP A 208 -7.34 3.15 5.21
CA TRP A 208 -8.15 4.01 4.33
C TRP A 208 -9.02 3.23 3.37
N ASN A 209 -10.11 3.87 2.99
CA ASN A 209 -11.10 3.34 2.07
C ASN A 209 -10.58 3.40 0.62
N PRO A 210 -10.85 2.41 -0.24
CA PRO A 210 -10.38 2.38 -1.62
C PRO A 210 -10.88 3.56 -2.48
N TYR A 211 -11.95 4.21 -2.07
CA TYR A 211 -12.47 5.42 -2.73
C TYR A 211 -11.96 6.72 -2.11
N LEU A 212 -11.12 6.66 -1.08
CA LEU A 212 -10.52 7.88 -0.53
C LEU A 212 -9.49 8.45 -1.51
N VAL A 213 -9.64 9.72 -1.89
CA VAL A 213 -8.67 10.42 -2.73
C VAL A 213 -7.42 10.68 -1.90
N HIS A 214 -6.29 10.21 -2.41
CA HIS A 214 -5.00 10.38 -1.74
C HIS A 214 -3.85 10.43 -2.73
N GLY A 215 -2.71 10.87 -2.25
CA GLY A 215 -1.47 10.91 -3.00
C GLY A 215 -0.31 11.14 -2.04
N SER A 216 0.90 11.41 -2.56
CA SER A 216 2.03 11.81 -1.71
C SER A 216 3.07 12.57 -2.52
N GLY A 217 3.56 13.68 -1.99
CA GLY A 217 4.62 14.47 -2.60
C GLY A 217 6.00 13.84 -2.44
N ARG A 218 7.01 14.51 -2.95
CA ARG A 218 8.43 14.12 -2.86
C ARG A 218 8.94 14.11 -1.42
N ASN A 219 10.03 13.41 -1.18
CA ASN A 219 10.75 13.45 0.08
C ASN A 219 11.85 14.53 0.01
N SER A 220 11.66 15.62 0.73
CA SER A 220 12.63 16.72 0.89
C SER A 220 13.38 16.68 2.23
N ALA A 221 13.09 15.67 3.07
CA ALA A 221 13.79 15.48 4.34
C ALA A 221 15.16 14.81 4.13
N ASP A 222 15.96 14.78 5.18
CA ASP A 222 17.28 14.16 5.23
C ASP A 222 17.28 12.68 5.57
N HIS A 223 16.10 12.10 5.82
CA HIS A 223 15.89 10.69 6.12
C HIS A 223 14.96 10.02 5.10
N GLN A 224 15.07 8.71 4.97
CA GLN A 224 14.18 7.91 4.12
C GLN A 224 12.79 7.78 4.73
N ARG A 225 11.81 7.48 3.89
CA ARG A 225 10.44 7.20 4.32
C ARG A 225 9.97 5.88 3.73
N ARG A 226 9.86 4.85 4.57
CA ARG A 226 9.38 3.50 4.21
C ARG A 226 7.97 3.29 4.74
N LEU A 227 7.10 2.76 3.88
CA LEU A 227 5.72 2.39 4.21
C LEU A 227 5.47 0.95 3.77
N TYR A 228 5.02 0.10 4.69
CA TYR A 228 4.61 -1.26 4.37
C TYR A 228 3.10 -1.32 4.20
N ILE A 229 2.64 -1.46 2.96
CA ILE A 229 1.23 -1.39 2.57
C ILE A 229 0.66 -2.80 2.45
N ASN A 230 -0.49 -3.03 3.08
CA ASN A 230 -1.23 -4.29 3.03
C ASN A 230 -2.70 -3.98 2.76
N GLY A 231 -3.26 -4.56 1.71
CA GLY A 231 -4.66 -4.38 1.33
C GLY A 231 -5.48 -5.64 1.60
N TYR A 232 -6.43 -5.56 2.53
CA TYR A 232 -7.27 -6.68 2.93
C TYR A 232 -8.69 -6.52 2.42
N VAL A 233 -9.29 -7.64 2.04
CA VAL A 233 -10.66 -7.70 1.53
C VAL A 233 -11.43 -8.82 2.20
N ARG A 234 -12.72 -8.61 2.47
CA ARG A 234 -13.62 -9.66 2.92
C ARG A 234 -13.65 -10.79 1.90
N ALA A 235 -13.34 -12.00 2.33
CA ALA A 235 -13.10 -13.11 1.43
C ALA A 235 -14.29 -13.46 0.50
N GLN A 236 -15.52 -13.36 1.01
CA GLN A 236 -16.73 -13.62 0.22
C GLN A 236 -17.00 -12.57 -0.87
N ASP A 237 -16.40 -11.39 -0.77
CA ASP A 237 -16.58 -10.29 -1.71
C ASP A 237 -15.44 -10.20 -2.74
N CYS A 238 -14.50 -11.17 -2.73
CA CYS A 238 -13.36 -11.16 -3.63
C CYS A 238 -13.03 -12.57 -4.15
N ASP A 239 -12.99 -12.70 -5.48
CA ASP A 239 -12.61 -13.94 -6.14
C ASP A 239 -11.08 -14.08 -6.34
N ARG A 240 -10.31 -13.06 -5.89
CA ARG A 240 -8.85 -12.98 -6.03
C ARG A 240 -8.17 -12.88 -4.68
N GLY A 241 -6.85 -12.90 -4.69
CA GLY A 241 -6.02 -12.66 -3.51
C GLY A 241 -5.64 -13.91 -2.73
N GLU A 242 -4.61 -13.73 -1.93
CA GLU A 242 -4.11 -14.72 -0.99
C GLU A 242 -4.89 -14.69 0.31
N TRP A 243 -5.15 -15.84 0.90
CA TRP A 243 -5.67 -15.87 2.26
C TRP A 243 -4.69 -15.23 3.24
N ALA A 244 -5.19 -14.33 4.08
CA ALA A 244 -4.47 -13.81 5.23
C ALA A 244 -5.05 -14.39 6.54
N PHE A 245 -6.38 -14.40 6.66
CA PHE A 245 -7.08 -14.98 7.80
C PHE A 245 -8.29 -15.78 7.31
N ARG A 246 -8.48 -16.98 7.86
CA ARG A 246 -9.63 -17.83 7.62
C ARG A 246 -10.16 -18.34 8.95
N ASP A 247 -11.45 -18.19 9.18
CA ASP A 247 -12.08 -18.46 10.49
C ASP A 247 -11.35 -17.75 11.65
N GLY A 248 -10.86 -16.53 11.41
CA GLY A 248 -10.07 -15.75 12.36
C GLY A 248 -8.65 -16.27 12.62
N LYS A 249 -8.15 -17.24 11.84
CA LYS A 249 -6.80 -17.81 11.98
C LYS A 249 -5.89 -17.39 10.84
N PRO A 250 -4.62 -17.10 11.12
CA PRO A 250 -3.67 -16.73 10.08
C PRO A 250 -3.42 -17.88 9.11
N VAL A 251 -3.29 -17.55 7.82
CA VAL A 251 -2.99 -18.49 6.73
C VAL A 251 -1.67 -18.06 6.08
N PRO A 252 -0.57 -18.80 6.29
CA PRO A 252 0.70 -18.54 5.66
C PRO A 252 0.61 -18.62 4.13
N LEU A 253 1.49 -17.89 3.44
CA LEU A 253 1.65 -18.03 2.00
C LEU A 253 2.12 -19.44 1.63
N GLY A 254 1.69 -19.92 0.45
CA GLY A 254 2.20 -21.15 -0.13
C GLY A 254 3.67 -21.03 -0.52
N PRO A 255 4.30 -22.13 -0.96
CA PRO A 255 5.71 -22.12 -1.35
C PRO A 255 5.99 -21.33 -2.63
N GLU A 256 4.99 -21.21 -3.49
CA GLU A 256 5.09 -20.52 -4.77
C GLU A 256 4.13 -19.33 -4.84
N PRO A 257 4.56 -18.21 -5.46
CA PRO A 257 3.71 -17.05 -5.66
C PRO A 257 2.47 -17.36 -6.50
N VAL A 258 1.29 -16.92 -6.04
CA VAL A 258 0.05 -16.98 -6.80
C VAL A 258 -0.26 -15.59 -7.37
N LEU A 259 -0.63 -15.55 -8.64
CA LEU A 259 -1.03 -14.31 -9.31
C LEU A 259 -2.43 -13.90 -8.84
N VAL A 260 -2.55 -12.70 -8.30
CA VAL A 260 -3.78 -12.24 -7.66
C VAL A 260 -4.51 -11.13 -8.43
N HIS A 261 -3.84 -10.50 -9.42
CA HIS A 261 -4.37 -9.32 -10.09
C HIS A 261 -4.31 -9.35 -11.62
N TYR A 262 -3.34 -10.04 -12.21
CA TYR A 262 -3.04 -9.90 -13.62
C TYR A 262 -2.99 -11.26 -14.30
N GLU A 263 -4.03 -11.61 -15.05
CA GLU A 263 -4.10 -12.87 -15.80
C GLU A 263 -2.94 -13.03 -16.77
N ALA A 264 -2.51 -11.93 -17.44
CA ALA A 264 -1.39 -11.96 -18.37
C ALA A 264 -0.07 -12.43 -17.75
N LEU A 265 0.08 -12.31 -16.42
CA LEU A 265 1.28 -12.80 -15.73
C LEU A 265 1.32 -14.34 -15.62
N HIS A 266 0.21 -15.04 -15.85
CA HIS A 266 0.20 -16.51 -15.94
C HIS A 266 0.91 -17.02 -17.20
N GLU A 267 1.10 -16.19 -18.20
CA GLU A 267 1.82 -16.54 -19.42
C GLU A 267 3.32 -16.68 -19.20
N ASN A 268 3.87 -16.03 -18.17
CA ASN A 268 5.28 -16.12 -17.80
C ASN A 268 5.45 -16.22 -16.27
N PRO A 269 5.17 -17.39 -15.67
CA PRO A 269 5.20 -17.57 -14.23
C PRO A 269 6.62 -17.67 -13.65
N GLU A 270 7.60 -18.08 -14.47
CA GLU A 270 8.98 -18.30 -14.03
C GLU A 270 9.68 -16.99 -13.65
N PRO A 271 10.73 -17.05 -12.80
CA PRO A 271 11.54 -15.89 -12.49
C PRO A 271 12.17 -15.28 -13.76
N HIS A 272 11.92 -13.98 -13.98
CA HIS A 272 12.41 -13.29 -15.16
C HIS A 272 12.62 -11.79 -14.93
N TYR A 273 13.43 -11.17 -15.77
CA TYR A 273 13.57 -9.73 -15.86
C TYR A 273 12.53 -9.13 -16.81
N VAL A 274 11.94 -8.02 -16.39
CA VAL A 274 10.88 -7.32 -17.16
C VAL A 274 11.49 -6.18 -17.97
#